data_d1df5e9fc4f9bdb1ade4c6f73d95b1fa
#
_entry.id   d1df5e9fc4f9bdb1ade4c6f73d95b1fa
#
_cell.length_a   1.000
_cell.length_b   1.000
_cell.length_c   1.000
_cell.angle_alpha   90.00
_cell.angle_beta   90.00
_cell.angle_gamma   90.00
#
_symmetry.space_group_name_H-M   'P 1'
#
loop_
_entity.id
_entity.type
_entity.pdbx_description
1 polymer ?
#
loop_
_entity_poly.entity_id
_entity_poly.type
_entity_poly.pdbx_seq_one_letter_code
_entity_poly.pdbx_strand_id
1 'polypeptide(L)'
;MAGNTTLLAESAMWTSIAKSISLFTGSADRSGMKAVDLGCLEGGYSVELAKMGFDTLGIEARSENIDKCNYVKENLHLDNLHFAKDDVRNLPNYGKFDITICYGLLYHLNDPVSFLKTMSDCTTKILFLNTHFAPDRDVRYNLGALNRFVIAPIQKRTKFMEYQKNFRLSSITQNEGYNGRWYREWNKNAGKDKIEKMLWASYNNNRSFWLRKKDLTQALHNAGFNSVFEQFDYTGDLAPDSYTSQYNRTMFVAVKH
;
A
#
# COMPACT_ATOMS: atom_id res chain seq x y z
N MET A 1 -17.28 2.04 7.22
CA MET A 1 -16.68 1.99 8.56
C MET A 1 -17.24 3.15 9.37
N ALA A 2 -18.22 2.88 10.20
CA ALA A 2 -18.68 3.87 11.18
C ALA A 2 -17.70 3.86 12.34
N GLY A 3 -17.09 4.99 12.67
CA GLY A 3 -16.39 5.14 13.93
C GLY A 3 -15.09 5.94 13.97
N ASN A 4 -14.51 6.33 12.86
CA ASN A 4 -13.36 7.23 12.94
C ASN A 4 -13.81 8.64 12.53
N THR A 5 -13.97 9.52 13.52
CA THR A 5 -14.36 10.92 13.33
C THR A 5 -13.21 11.81 12.87
N THR A 6 -11.97 11.25 12.82
CA THR A 6 -10.77 11.98 12.40
C THR A 6 -10.70 12.02 10.88
N LEU A 7 -10.64 13.20 10.29
CA LEU A 7 -10.40 13.38 8.87
C LEU A 7 -9.00 12.88 8.49
N LEU A 8 -8.81 12.42 7.25
CA LEU A 8 -7.49 12.00 6.78
C LEU A 8 -6.45 13.12 6.95
N ALA A 9 -6.82 14.36 6.64
CA ALA A 9 -5.99 15.55 6.80
C ALA A 9 -5.45 15.75 8.23
N GLU A 10 -6.18 15.25 9.23
CA GLU A 10 -5.83 15.36 10.65
C GLU A 10 -5.13 14.12 11.18
N SER A 11 -5.02 13.07 10.36
CA SER A 11 -4.40 11.83 10.78
C SER A 11 -2.88 12.00 10.94
N ALA A 12 -2.32 11.35 11.96
CA ALA A 12 -0.87 11.33 12.18
C ALA A 12 -0.12 10.82 10.94
N MET A 13 -0.70 9.84 10.23
CA MET A 13 -0.12 9.28 9.03
C MET A 13 0.00 10.29 7.89
N TRP A 14 -1.09 11.02 7.58
CA TRP A 14 -1.03 12.06 6.56
C TRP A 14 -0.09 13.19 6.95
N THR A 15 -0.14 13.63 8.20
CA THR A 15 0.78 14.65 8.72
C THR A 15 2.24 14.26 8.53
N SER A 16 2.56 12.99 8.75
CA SER A 16 3.89 12.41 8.55
C SER A 16 4.30 12.44 7.07
N ILE A 17 3.43 12.01 6.17
CA ILE A 17 3.66 12.06 4.71
C ILE A 17 3.86 13.52 4.26
N ALA A 18 2.99 14.44 4.67
CA ALA A 18 3.04 15.84 4.28
C ALA A 18 4.32 16.54 4.77
N LYS A 19 4.80 16.24 5.99
CA LYS A 19 6.10 16.71 6.50
C LYS A 19 7.24 16.20 5.63
N SER A 20 7.26 14.92 5.28
CA SER A 20 8.30 14.35 4.42
C SER A 20 8.26 14.97 3.03
N ILE A 21 7.08 15.12 2.43
CA ILE A 21 6.95 15.83 1.15
C ILE A 21 7.57 17.24 1.26
N SER A 22 7.21 18.01 2.29
CA SER A 22 7.72 19.36 2.47
C SER A 22 9.23 19.42 2.69
N LEU A 23 9.78 18.42 3.42
CA LEU A 23 11.22 18.32 3.66
C LEU A 23 12.02 18.12 2.34
N PHE A 24 11.51 17.26 1.45
CA PHE A 24 12.22 16.89 0.22
C PHE A 24 11.88 17.79 -1.00
N THR A 25 10.72 18.44 -0.99
CA THR A 25 10.30 19.31 -2.11
C THR A 25 10.40 20.80 -1.77
N GLY A 26 10.66 21.14 -0.51
CA GLY A 26 10.55 22.50 0.01
C GLY A 26 9.10 22.96 0.17
N SER A 27 8.92 24.20 0.61
CA SER A 27 7.61 24.86 0.77
C SER A 27 7.24 25.72 -0.47
N ALA A 28 8.02 25.62 -1.54
CA ALA A 28 7.82 26.41 -2.76
C ALA A 28 6.52 26.04 -3.49
N ASP A 29 6.17 26.83 -4.49
CA ASP A 29 5.09 26.56 -5.42
C ASP A 29 5.25 25.16 -6.04
N ARG A 30 4.21 24.34 -5.93
CA ARG A 30 4.15 22.96 -6.42
C ARG A 30 3.28 22.82 -7.68
N SER A 31 2.80 23.92 -8.25
CA SER A 31 1.90 23.92 -9.41
C SER A 31 2.48 23.24 -10.66
N GLY A 32 3.82 23.16 -10.74
CA GLY A 32 4.53 22.44 -11.81
C GLY A 32 4.89 20.99 -11.45
N MET A 33 4.55 20.52 -10.26
CA MET A 33 4.89 19.17 -9.79
C MET A 33 3.69 18.22 -9.90
N LYS A 34 3.98 16.97 -10.25
CA LYS A 34 2.97 15.92 -10.42
C LYS A 34 3.01 14.90 -9.29
N ALA A 35 1.84 14.48 -8.85
CA ALA A 35 1.70 13.40 -7.88
C ALA A 35 0.75 12.31 -8.37
N VAL A 36 1.01 11.06 -7.99
CA VAL A 36 0.12 9.93 -8.26
C VAL A 36 -0.17 9.14 -6.99
N ASP A 37 -1.43 8.73 -6.84
CA ASP A 37 -1.94 7.88 -5.77
C ASP A 37 -2.43 6.56 -6.38
N LEU A 38 -1.70 5.47 -6.09
CA LEU A 38 -1.90 4.16 -6.69
C LEU A 38 -2.81 3.28 -5.83
N GLY A 39 -3.94 2.87 -6.39
CA GLY A 39 -5.00 2.20 -5.64
C GLY A 39 -5.69 3.17 -4.68
N CYS A 40 -6.09 4.33 -5.20
CA CYS A 40 -6.52 5.47 -4.39
C CYS A 40 -7.83 5.27 -3.61
N LEU A 41 -8.52 4.13 -3.77
CA LEU A 41 -9.82 3.83 -3.14
C LEU A 41 -10.83 4.96 -3.38
N GLU A 42 -11.19 5.69 -2.32
CA GLU A 42 -12.14 6.82 -2.35
C GLU A 42 -11.43 8.18 -2.55
N GLY A 43 -10.13 8.19 -2.91
CA GLY A 43 -9.37 9.36 -3.32
C GLY A 43 -8.82 10.23 -2.17
N GLY A 44 -8.78 9.73 -0.93
CA GLY A 44 -8.40 10.55 0.21
C GLY A 44 -7.00 11.15 0.12
N TYR A 45 -5.98 10.35 -0.18
CA TYR A 45 -4.60 10.85 -0.37
C TYR A 45 -4.47 11.72 -1.61
N SER A 46 -5.18 11.38 -2.69
CA SER A 46 -5.22 12.18 -3.91
C SER A 46 -5.73 13.61 -3.64
N VAL A 47 -6.80 13.75 -2.86
CA VAL A 47 -7.36 15.04 -2.45
C VAL A 47 -6.34 15.85 -1.66
N GLU A 48 -5.69 15.24 -0.69
CA GLU A 48 -4.73 15.95 0.15
C GLU A 48 -3.47 16.37 -0.63
N LEU A 49 -3.02 15.59 -1.60
CA LEU A 49 -1.95 15.98 -2.52
C LEU A 49 -2.36 17.16 -3.41
N ALA A 50 -3.57 17.14 -3.95
CA ALA A 50 -4.09 18.25 -4.76
C ALA A 50 -4.22 19.56 -3.94
N LYS A 51 -4.68 19.48 -2.68
CA LYS A 51 -4.68 20.61 -1.74
C LYS A 51 -3.28 21.14 -1.42
N MET A 52 -2.25 20.30 -1.49
CA MET A 52 -0.85 20.73 -1.38
C MET A 52 -0.30 21.44 -2.63
N GLY A 53 -1.09 21.51 -3.70
CA GLY A 53 -0.76 22.19 -4.95
C GLY A 53 -0.19 21.30 -6.06
N PHE A 54 -0.14 19.98 -5.89
CA PHE A 54 0.29 19.05 -6.95
C PHE A 54 -0.78 18.87 -8.01
N ASP A 55 -0.36 18.74 -9.29
CA ASP A 55 -1.20 18.13 -10.33
C ASP A 55 -1.30 16.62 -10.02
N THR A 56 -2.46 16.18 -9.54
CA THR A 56 -2.62 14.90 -8.87
C THR A 56 -3.51 13.95 -9.67
N LEU A 57 -3.01 12.72 -9.88
CA LEU A 57 -3.76 11.62 -10.47
C LEU A 57 -3.99 10.51 -9.45
N GLY A 58 -5.24 10.14 -9.19
CA GLY A 58 -5.60 8.91 -8.49
C GLY A 58 -5.91 7.79 -9.50
N ILE A 59 -5.32 6.61 -9.35
CA ILE A 59 -5.60 5.43 -10.18
C ILE A 59 -6.28 4.37 -9.32
N GLU A 60 -7.46 3.90 -9.75
CA GLU A 60 -8.25 2.88 -9.05
C GLU A 60 -8.93 1.95 -10.07
N ALA A 61 -8.93 0.64 -9.81
CA ALA A 61 -9.48 -0.35 -10.72
C ALA A 61 -10.98 -0.59 -10.52
N ARG A 62 -11.52 -0.38 -9.30
CA ARG A 62 -12.92 -0.69 -8.96
C ARG A 62 -13.86 0.45 -9.33
N SER A 63 -14.95 0.11 -10.02
CA SER A 63 -15.97 1.08 -10.45
C SER A 63 -16.57 1.84 -9.27
N GLU A 64 -16.98 1.13 -8.21
CA GLU A 64 -17.60 1.74 -7.03
C GLU A 64 -16.72 2.79 -6.37
N ASN A 65 -15.40 2.55 -6.33
CA ASN A 65 -14.44 3.48 -5.75
C ASN A 65 -14.25 4.71 -6.65
N ILE A 66 -14.15 4.51 -7.96
CA ILE A 66 -14.07 5.62 -8.93
C ILE A 66 -15.31 6.53 -8.88
N ASP A 67 -16.50 5.95 -8.74
CA ASP A 67 -17.73 6.72 -8.60
C ASP A 67 -17.68 7.63 -7.37
N LYS A 68 -17.15 7.12 -6.24
CA LYS A 68 -16.90 7.91 -5.02
C LYS A 68 -15.83 8.99 -5.24
N CYS A 69 -14.74 8.68 -5.94
CA CYS A 69 -13.69 9.64 -6.29
C CYS A 69 -14.26 10.81 -7.12
N ASN A 70 -15.07 10.50 -8.12
CA ASN A 70 -15.69 11.51 -8.98
C ASN A 70 -16.65 12.40 -8.16
N TYR A 71 -17.48 11.79 -7.31
CA TYR A 71 -18.36 12.54 -6.40
C TYR A 71 -17.55 13.51 -5.51
N VAL A 72 -16.42 13.05 -4.92
CA VAL A 72 -15.56 13.90 -4.10
C VAL A 72 -14.98 15.04 -4.92
N LYS A 73 -14.47 14.77 -6.13
CA LYS A 73 -13.90 15.77 -7.02
C LYS A 73 -14.92 16.86 -7.37
N GLU A 74 -16.13 16.48 -7.75
CA GLU A 74 -17.22 17.39 -8.12
C GLU A 74 -17.57 18.36 -6.97
N ASN A 75 -17.49 17.90 -5.71
CA ASN A 75 -17.84 18.71 -4.54
C ASN A 75 -16.69 19.58 -4.01
N LEU A 76 -15.44 19.25 -4.35
CA LEU A 76 -14.28 20.00 -3.83
C LEU A 76 -13.74 21.07 -4.80
N HIS A 77 -14.18 21.07 -6.05
CA HIS A 77 -13.77 22.04 -7.09
C HIS A 77 -12.24 22.19 -7.21
N LEU A 78 -11.51 21.06 -7.20
CA LEU A 78 -10.06 21.02 -7.36
C LEU A 78 -9.71 20.72 -8.83
N ASP A 79 -9.30 21.74 -9.57
CA ASP A 79 -8.97 21.61 -11.01
C ASP A 79 -7.73 20.76 -11.25
N ASN A 80 -6.82 20.70 -10.27
CA ASN A 80 -5.59 19.92 -10.29
C ASN A 80 -5.75 18.49 -9.75
N LEU A 81 -6.99 17.98 -9.59
CA LEU A 81 -7.30 16.63 -9.15
C LEU A 81 -7.93 15.83 -10.28
N HIS A 82 -7.33 14.70 -10.60
CA HIS A 82 -7.79 13.78 -11.66
C HIS A 82 -7.90 12.35 -11.15
N PHE A 83 -8.85 11.60 -11.70
CA PHE A 83 -9.00 10.17 -11.40
C PHE A 83 -9.08 9.36 -12.69
N ALA A 84 -8.44 8.19 -12.70
CA ALA A 84 -8.49 7.23 -13.78
C ALA A 84 -8.92 5.86 -13.26
N LYS A 85 -9.94 5.27 -13.95
CA LYS A 85 -10.30 3.88 -13.74
C LYS A 85 -9.37 3.00 -14.55
N ASP A 86 -8.31 2.47 -13.92
CA ASP A 86 -7.34 1.63 -14.63
C ASP A 86 -6.63 0.67 -13.67
N ASP A 87 -5.95 -0.33 -14.23
CA ASP A 87 -4.98 -1.15 -13.48
C ASP A 87 -3.71 -0.33 -13.26
N VAL A 88 -3.23 -0.30 -12.02
CA VAL A 88 -2.02 0.45 -11.64
C VAL A 88 -0.76 0.00 -12.39
N ARG A 89 -0.76 -1.19 -12.96
CA ARG A 89 0.33 -1.68 -13.83
C ARG A 89 0.46 -0.87 -15.12
N ASN A 90 -0.59 -0.14 -15.49
CA ASN A 90 -0.60 0.77 -16.64
C ASN A 90 -0.01 2.16 -16.30
N LEU A 91 0.55 2.34 -15.11
CA LEU A 91 1.18 3.58 -14.67
C LEU A 91 2.11 4.23 -15.72
N PRO A 92 2.92 3.48 -16.51
CA PRO A 92 3.78 4.07 -17.54
C PRO A 92 3.03 4.89 -18.61
N ASN A 93 1.76 4.60 -18.85
CA ASN A 93 0.95 5.31 -19.85
C ASN A 93 0.59 6.75 -19.40
N TYR A 94 0.75 7.06 -18.11
CA TYR A 94 0.44 8.35 -17.51
C TYR A 94 1.65 9.26 -17.34
N GLY A 95 2.85 8.76 -17.67
CA GLY A 95 4.10 9.53 -17.62
C GLY A 95 4.83 9.43 -16.29
N LYS A 96 5.46 10.55 -15.88
CA LYS A 96 6.30 10.62 -14.67
C LYS A 96 5.69 11.54 -13.63
N PHE A 97 5.95 11.23 -12.36
CA PHE A 97 5.45 11.94 -11.19
C PHE A 97 6.59 12.27 -10.23
N ASP A 98 6.54 13.43 -9.61
CA ASP A 98 7.51 13.80 -8.57
C ASP A 98 7.24 13.02 -7.29
N ILE A 99 5.97 12.82 -6.96
CA ILE A 99 5.51 12.09 -5.78
C ILE A 99 4.66 10.90 -6.21
N THR A 100 4.99 9.73 -5.70
CA THR A 100 4.16 8.53 -5.82
C THR A 100 3.72 8.06 -4.45
N ILE A 101 2.42 7.86 -4.24
CA ILE A 101 1.88 7.18 -3.07
C ILE A 101 1.40 5.79 -3.51
N CYS A 102 1.87 4.75 -2.82
CA CYS A 102 1.42 3.38 -2.95
C CYS A 102 1.03 2.87 -1.55
N TYR A 103 -0.19 3.22 -1.11
CA TYR A 103 -0.64 2.93 0.23
C TYR A 103 -1.57 1.71 0.26
N GLY A 104 -1.07 0.61 0.80
CA GLY A 104 -1.92 -0.57 0.99
C GLY A 104 -2.16 -1.40 -0.27
N LEU A 105 -1.34 -1.27 -1.31
CA LEU A 105 -1.54 -1.90 -2.61
C LEU A 105 -0.52 -2.99 -2.95
N LEU A 106 0.78 -2.76 -2.76
CA LEU A 106 1.85 -3.65 -3.26
C LEU A 106 1.65 -5.10 -2.83
N TYR A 107 1.22 -5.32 -1.60
CA TYR A 107 1.00 -6.66 -1.04
C TYR A 107 -0.21 -7.39 -1.62
N HIS A 108 -0.96 -6.77 -2.53
CA HIS A 108 -2.02 -7.40 -3.32
C HIS A 108 -1.56 -7.86 -4.70
N LEU A 109 -0.31 -7.60 -5.08
CA LEU A 109 0.23 -7.96 -6.39
C LEU A 109 0.95 -9.30 -6.34
N ASN A 110 0.92 -10.03 -7.47
CA ASN A 110 1.63 -11.29 -7.63
C ASN A 110 3.07 -11.10 -8.16
N ASP A 111 3.36 -9.91 -8.69
CA ASP A 111 4.60 -9.49 -9.32
C ASP A 111 5.15 -8.18 -8.69
N PRO A 112 5.37 -8.17 -7.34
CA PRO A 112 5.68 -6.93 -6.64
C PRO A 112 7.00 -6.30 -7.05
N VAL A 113 8.02 -7.09 -7.44
CA VAL A 113 9.34 -6.56 -7.81
C VAL A 113 9.28 -5.84 -9.16
N SER A 114 8.63 -6.44 -10.14
CA SER A 114 8.36 -5.81 -11.43
C SER A 114 7.58 -4.50 -11.25
N PHE A 115 6.61 -4.49 -10.34
CA PHE A 115 5.84 -3.28 -10.06
C PHE A 115 6.65 -2.21 -9.30
N LEU A 116 7.55 -2.60 -8.39
CA LEU A 116 8.51 -1.66 -7.77
C LEU A 116 9.39 -0.99 -8.83
N LYS A 117 9.83 -1.74 -9.83
CA LYS A 117 10.59 -1.18 -10.96
C LYS A 117 9.73 -0.20 -11.77
N THR A 118 8.50 -0.56 -12.08
CA THR A 118 7.53 0.31 -12.78
C THR A 118 7.31 1.61 -12.02
N MET A 119 7.03 1.53 -10.70
CA MET A 119 6.89 2.72 -9.86
C MET A 119 8.16 3.55 -9.87
N SER A 120 9.33 2.94 -9.74
CA SER A 120 10.60 3.67 -9.79
C SER A 120 10.78 4.38 -11.13
N ASP A 121 10.54 3.72 -12.26
CA ASP A 121 10.70 4.32 -13.58
C ASP A 121 9.76 5.52 -13.79
N CYS A 122 8.61 5.54 -13.13
CA CYS A 122 7.63 6.63 -13.19
C CYS A 122 7.78 7.66 -12.07
N THR A 123 8.59 7.42 -11.04
CA THR A 123 8.82 8.35 -9.92
C THR A 123 10.12 9.13 -10.14
N THR A 124 10.07 10.46 -10.05
CA THR A 124 11.26 11.31 -10.21
C THR A 124 11.91 11.67 -8.88
N LYS A 125 11.16 11.77 -7.77
CA LYS A 125 11.70 12.19 -6.47
C LYS A 125 11.40 11.19 -5.34
N ILE A 126 10.13 10.98 -4.97
CA ILE A 126 9.78 10.25 -3.74
C ILE A 126 8.65 9.25 -4.00
N LEU A 127 8.84 8.04 -3.49
CA LEU A 127 7.81 7.03 -3.32
C LEU A 127 7.50 6.84 -1.83
N PHE A 128 6.24 6.99 -1.45
CA PHE A 128 5.69 6.57 -0.16
C PHE A 128 5.04 5.19 -0.35
N LEU A 129 5.63 4.17 0.22
CA LEU A 129 5.18 2.79 0.09
C LEU A 129 4.74 2.24 1.45
N ASN A 130 3.44 2.16 1.69
CA ASN A 130 2.92 1.45 2.86
C ASN A 130 2.47 0.04 2.45
N THR A 131 3.15 -0.98 2.97
CA THR A 131 2.90 -2.36 2.55
C THR A 131 3.12 -3.37 3.67
N HIS A 132 2.44 -4.50 3.57
CA HIS A 132 2.78 -5.70 4.33
C HIS A 132 4.04 -6.35 3.79
N PHE A 133 4.80 -6.98 4.67
CA PHE A 133 5.95 -7.83 4.34
C PHE A 133 5.79 -9.22 4.95
N ALA A 134 6.45 -10.21 4.38
CA ALA A 134 6.41 -11.58 4.87
C ALA A 134 7.25 -11.71 6.16
N PRO A 135 6.72 -12.33 7.22
CA PRO A 135 7.48 -12.62 8.42
C PRO A 135 8.59 -13.64 8.13
N ASP A 136 9.75 -13.45 8.78
CA ASP A 136 10.88 -14.36 8.68
C ASP A 136 10.60 -15.72 9.33
N ARG A 137 9.87 -15.70 10.44
CA ARG A 137 9.49 -16.92 11.15
C ARG A 137 8.16 -17.44 10.67
N ASP A 138 8.07 -18.76 10.53
CA ASP A 138 6.81 -19.41 10.20
C ASP A 138 5.98 -19.60 11.47
N VAL A 139 5.25 -18.57 11.88
CA VAL A 139 4.40 -18.59 13.09
C VAL A 139 3.42 -19.79 13.09
N ARG A 140 3.04 -20.23 11.89
CA ARG A 140 2.13 -21.37 11.72
C ARG A 140 2.71 -22.69 12.22
N TYR A 141 4.03 -22.88 12.17
CA TYR A 141 4.71 -24.10 12.59
C TYR A 141 5.20 -24.07 14.05
N ASN A 142 5.28 -22.89 14.66
CA ASN A 142 5.58 -22.77 16.10
C ASN A 142 4.38 -23.16 17.00
N LEU A 143 3.20 -23.30 16.43
CA LEU A 143 2.04 -23.84 17.11
C LEU A 143 2.07 -25.37 16.92
N GLY A 144 2.36 -26.15 17.97
CA GLY A 144 2.23 -27.60 17.94
C GLY A 144 0.86 -28.04 17.42
N ALA A 145 0.75 -29.30 16.99
CA ALA A 145 -0.47 -29.84 16.36
C ALA A 145 -1.75 -29.55 17.18
N LEU A 146 -1.68 -29.60 18.51
CA LEU A 146 -2.78 -29.27 19.42
C LEU A 146 -3.26 -27.82 19.27
N ASN A 147 -2.33 -26.87 19.10
CA ASN A 147 -2.67 -25.47 18.91
C ASN A 147 -3.29 -25.18 17.54
N ARG A 148 -3.00 -25.99 16.51
CA ARG A 148 -3.67 -25.89 15.21
C ARG A 148 -5.15 -26.19 15.28
N PHE A 149 -5.53 -27.20 16.05
CA PHE A 149 -6.93 -27.67 16.10
C PHE A 149 -7.75 -26.92 17.14
N VAL A 150 -7.15 -26.47 18.23
CA VAL A 150 -7.87 -25.84 19.35
C VAL A 150 -7.79 -24.32 19.30
N ILE A 151 -6.61 -23.74 19.12
CA ILE A 151 -6.40 -22.30 19.21
C ILE A 151 -6.80 -21.58 17.90
N ALA A 152 -6.58 -22.20 16.74
CA ALA A 152 -6.95 -21.61 15.46
C ALA A 152 -8.46 -21.31 15.31
N PRO A 153 -9.39 -22.20 15.73
CA PRO A 153 -10.83 -21.90 15.74
C PRO A 153 -11.22 -20.82 16.74
N ILE A 154 -10.55 -20.76 17.90
CA ILE A 154 -10.80 -19.74 18.93
C ILE A 154 -10.29 -18.38 18.46
N GLN A 155 -9.12 -18.31 17.86
CA GLN A 155 -8.55 -17.10 17.27
C GLN A 155 -9.37 -16.59 16.07
N LYS A 156 -10.06 -17.46 15.34
CA LYS A 156 -11.04 -17.04 14.31
C LYS A 156 -12.20 -16.21 14.88
N ARG A 157 -12.57 -16.43 16.13
CA ARG A 157 -13.67 -15.74 16.82
C ARG A 157 -13.23 -14.49 17.58
N THR A 158 -11.96 -14.40 17.95
CA THR A 158 -11.40 -13.23 18.62
C THR A 158 -10.83 -12.29 17.59
N LYS A 159 -10.91 -10.96 17.82
CA LYS A 159 -10.46 -9.89 16.90
C LYS A 159 -8.94 -9.88 16.62
N PHE A 160 -8.23 -10.97 16.81
CA PHE A 160 -6.84 -11.13 16.42
C PHE A 160 -6.72 -11.33 14.89
N MET A 161 -7.06 -10.27 14.15
CA MET A 161 -7.07 -10.26 12.67
C MET A 161 -5.74 -10.66 12.04
N GLU A 162 -4.63 -10.55 12.74
CA GLU A 162 -3.28 -10.79 12.23
C GLU A 162 -2.90 -12.24 12.13
N TYR A 163 -3.31 -13.04 13.10
CA TYR A 163 -3.15 -14.50 12.97
C TYR A 163 -3.91 -15.06 11.78
N GLN A 164 -5.01 -14.43 11.37
CA GLN A 164 -5.73 -14.85 10.17
C GLN A 164 -4.93 -14.58 8.89
N LYS A 165 -4.16 -13.50 8.83
CA LYS A 165 -3.28 -13.21 7.69
C LYS A 165 -2.16 -14.23 7.58
N ASN A 166 -1.50 -14.57 8.69
CA ASN A 166 -0.41 -15.55 8.71
C ASN A 166 -0.86 -16.96 8.27
N PHE A 167 -2.10 -17.36 8.52
CA PHE A 167 -2.65 -18.65 8.05
C PHE A 167 -2.87 -18.72 6.54
N ARG A 168 -2.88 -17.57 5.85
CA ARG A 168 -3.00 -17.51 4.39
C ARG A 168 -1.66 -17.45 3.68
N LEU A 169 -0.56 -17.28 4.43
CA LEU A 169 0.78 -17.23 3.89
C LEU A 169 1.34 -18.64 3.67
N SER A 170 2.07 -18.81 2.58
CA SER A 170 2.85 -20.03 2.28
C SER A 170 4.10 -20.12 3.17
N SER A 171 4.83 -21.23 3.06
CA SER A 171 6.24 -21.28 3.46
C SER A 171 7.05 -20.24 2.67
N ILE A 172 8.26 -19.89 3.18
CA ILE A 172 9.19 -19.01 2.44
C ILE A 172 9.53 -19.66 1.11
N THR A 173 9.47 -18.88 0.05
CA THR A 173 9.81 -19.27 -1.31
C THR A 173 10.37 -18.07 -2.07
N GLN A 174 10.77 -18.27 -3.32
CA GLN A 174 11.24 -17.20 -4.18
C GLN A 174 10.21 -16.82 -5.25
N ASN A 175 10.16 -15.55 -5.55
CA ASN A 175 9.46 -14.98 -6.70
C ASN A 175 10.27 -13.78 -7.21
N GLU A 176 10.42 -13.64 -8.52
CA GLU A 176 11.20 -12.57 -9.16
C GLU A 176 12.62 -12.37 -8.57
N GLY A 177 13.26 -13.47 -8.12
CA GLY A 177 14.62 -13.47 -7.56
C GLY A 177 14.72 -13.10 -6.07
N TYR A 178 13.62 -12.81 -5.39
CA TYR A 178 13.58 -12.41 -3.98
C TYR A 178 12.80 -13.39 -3.12
N ASN A 179 13.14 -13.44 -1.82
CA ASN A 179 12.46 -14.31 -0.88
C ASN A 179 11.21 -13.65 -0.31
N GLY A 180 10.18 -14.44 -0.14
CA GLY A 180 8.90 -13.99 0.38
C GLY A 180 7.94 -15.15 0.61
N ARG A 181 6.65 -14.82 0.67
CA ARG A 181 5.58 -15.80 0.88
C ARG A 181 4.39 -15.46 -0.01
N TRP A 182 3.77 -16.47 -0.58
CA TRP A 182 2.49 -16.30 -1.24
C TRP A 182 1.37 -16.13 -0.22
N TYR A 183 0.57 -15.10 -0.41
CA TYR A 183 -0.65 -14.85 0.33
C TYR A 183 -1.86 -15.18 -0.54
N ARG A 184 -2.85 -15.90 0.02
CA ARG A 184 -4.09 -16.24 -0.69
C ARG A 184 -5.12 -15.13 -0.52
N GLU A 185 -5.41 -14.41 -1.58
CA GLU A 185 -6.38 -13.33 -1.63
C GLU A 185 -7.81 -13.87 -1.55
N TRP A 186 -8.15 -14.74 -2.48
CA TRP A 186 -9.46 -15.38 -2.59
C TRP A 186 -9.38 -16.78 -3.22
N ASN A 187 -10.50 -17.50 -3.20
CA ASN A 187 -10.55 -18.86 -3.75
C ASN A 187 -10.58 -18.79 -5.28
N LYS A 188 -9.86 -19.69 -5.98
CA LYS A 188 -9.76 -19.71 -7.44
C LYS A 188 -11.12 -19.70 -8.17
N ASN A 189 -12.17 -20.21 -7.52
CA ASN A 189 -13.52 -20.31 -8.08
C ASN A 189 -14.42 -19.12 -7.67
N ALA A 190 -13.88 -18.05 -7.12
CA ALA A 190 -14.66 -16.86 -6.80
C ALA A 190 -15.15 -16.18 -8.08
N GLY A 191 -16.46 -15.96 -8.19
CA GLY A 191 -17.05 -15.23 -9.32
C GLY A 191 -16.64 -13.75 -9.33
N LYS A 192 -16.66 -13.13 -10.53
CA LYS A 192 -16.26 -11.73 -10.72
C LYS A 192 -17.01 -10.77 -9.81
N ASP A 193 -18.33 -10.91 -9.68
CA ASP A 193 -19.15 -10.05 -8.81
C ASP A 193 -18.75 -10.12 -7.34
N LYS A 194 -18.32 -11.30 -6.90
CA LYS A 194 -17.82 -11.47 -5.54
C LYS A 194 -16.47 -10.79 -5.34
N ILE A 195 -15.58 -10.87 -6.34
CA ILE A 195 -14.25 -10.24 -6.30
C ILE A 195 -14.40 -8.72 -6.31
N GLU A 196 -15.29 -8.18 -7.13
CA GLU A 196 -15.58 -6.74 -7.18
C GLU A 196 -16.00 -6.18 -5.82
N LYS A 197 -16.82 -6.93 -5.07
CA LYS A 197 -17.28 -6.56 -3.72
C LYS A 197 -16.25 -6.78 -2.61
N MET A 198 -15.11 -7.43 -2.90
CA MET A 198 -14.05 -7.68 -1.92
C MET A 198 -13.05 -6.52 -1.86
N LEU A 199 -13.48 -5.38 -1.31
CA LEU A 199 -12.72 -4.11 -1.30
C LEU A 199 -11.29 -4.23 -0.74
N TRP A 200 -11.02 -5.22 0.09
CA TRP A 200 -9.74 -5.45 0.79
C TRP A 200 -8.93 -6.63 0.23
N ALA A 201 -9.23 -7.06 -0.98
CA ALA A 201 -8.52 -8.14 -1.64
C ALA A 201 -7.99 -7.67 -3.00
N SER A 202 -7.03 -8.40 -3.55
CA SER A 202 -6.55 -8.15 -4.91
C SER A 202 -7.71 -8.11 -5.91
N TYR A 203 -7.61 -7.24 -6.89
CA TYR A 203 -8.60 -7.13 -7.97
C TYR A 203 -8.41 -8.22 -9.04
N ASN A 204 -7.16 -8.49 -9.45
CA ASN A 204 -6.84 -9.29 -10.63
C ASN A 204 -6.24 -10.66 -10.36
N ASN A 205 -5.74 -10.93 -9.14
CA ASN A 205 -5.01 -12.17 -8.86
C ASN A 205 -5.48 -12.82 -7.56
N ASN A 206 -5.67 -14.14 -7.59
CA ASN A 206 -6.14 -14.90 -6.44
C ASN A 206 -5.07 -15.14 -5.37
N ARG A 207 -3.82 -14.79 -5.66
CA ARG A 207 -2.70 -14.82 -4.72
C ARG A 207 -1.75 -13.67 -5.01
N SER A 208 -1.20 -13.11 -3.95
CA SER A 208 -0.19 -12.06 -3.99
C SER A 208 1.11 -12.55 -3.36
N PHE A 209 2.22 -11.87 -3.65
CA PHE A 209 3.52 -12.24 -3.11
C PHE A 209 4.01 -11.15 -2.15
N TRP A 210 4.20 -11.52 -0.88
CA TRP A 210 4.75 -10.65 0.14
C TRP A 210 6.23 -10.87 0.25
N LEU A 211 7.01 -9.87 -0.11
CA LEU A 211 8.47 -9.89 0.06
C LEU A 211 8.82 -9.89 1.55
N ARG A 212 9.92 -10.52 1.93
CA ARG A 212 10.50 -10.32 3.27
C ARG A 212 10.98 -8.88 3.39
N LYS A 213 10.98 -8.32 4.59
CA LYS A 213 11.33 -6.91 4.81
C LYS A 213 12.69 -6.53 4.22
N LYS A 214 13.73 -7.35 4.47
CA LYS A 214 15.07 -7.14 3.91
C LYS A 214 15.10 -7.25 2.38
N ASP A 215 14.36 -8.21 1.83
CA ASP A 215 14.27 -8.41 0.38
C ASP A 215 13.52 -7.25 -0.28
N LEU A 216 12.49 -6.70 0.38
CA LEU A 216 11.76 -5.51 -0.07
C LEU A 216 12.66 -4.27 -0.11
N THR A 217 13.44 -4.02 0.95
CA THR A 217 14.41 -2.91 0.99
C THR A 217 15.43 -3.05 -0.14
N GLN A 218 15.98 -4.25 -0.35
CA GLN A 218 16.92 -4.50 -1.44
C GLN A 218 16.27 -4.31 -2.82
N ALA A 219 15.00 -4.74 -2.99
CA ALA A 219 14.27 -4.56 -4.25
C ALA A 219 14.03 -3.08 -4.56
N LEU A 220 13.74 -2.24 -3.55
CA LEU A 220 13.63 -0.79 -3.72
C LEU A 220 14.93 -0.16 -4.19
N HIS A 221 16.08 -0.52 -3.59
CA HIS A 221 17.39 -0.05 -4.05
C HIS A 221 17.69 -0.53 -5.48
N ASN A 222 17.46 -1.81 -5.76
CA ASN A 222 17.69 -2.37 -7.10
C ASN A 222 16.74 -1.78 -8.17
N ALA A 223 15.56 -1.31 -7.76
CA ALA A 223 14.65 -0.59 -8.64
C ALA A 223 15.17 0.82 -9.01
N GLY A 224 16.13 1.38 -8.25
CA GLY A 224 16.78 2.66 -8.55
C GLY A 224 16.50 3.78 -7.55
N PHE A 225 16.01 3.47 -6.35
CA PHE A 225 15.94 4.46 -5.27
C PHE A 225 17.27 4.54 -4.53
N ASN A 226 17.81 5.75 -4.38
CA ASN A 226 19.11 5.99 -3.76
C ASN A 226 19.07 5.85 -2.23
N SER A 227 18.01 6.34 -1.62
CA SER A 227 17.79 6.25 -0.18
C SER A 227 16.46 5.59 0.13
N VAL A 228 16.45 4.63 1.06
CA VAL A 228 15.24 3.93 1.52
C VAL A 228 15.27 3.90 3.05
N PHE A 229 14.24 4.42 3.69
CA PHE A 229 14.10 4.38 5.14
C PHE A 229 12.65 4.12 5.55
N GLU A 230 12.44 3.73 6.81
CA GLU A 230 11.11 3.53 7.38
C GLU A 230 10.68 4.77 8.15
N GLN A 231 9.41 5.12 8.04
CA GLN A 231 8.82 6.26 8.72
C GLN A 231 7.82 5.78 9.78
N PHE A 232 8.02 6.19 11.02
CA PHE A 232 7.28 5.72 12.20
C PHE A 232 6.59 6.82 13.01
N ASP A 233 6.77 8.10 12.68
CA ASP A 233 6.21 9.24 13.42
C ASP A 233 4.67 9.29 13.43
N TYR A 234 4.01 8.42 12.64
CA TYR A 234 2.56 8.25 12.63
C TYR A 234 2.06 7.14 13.59
N THR A 235 2.94 6.40 14.25
CA THR A 235 2.53 5.25 15.10
C THR A 235 2.06 5.66 16.49
N GLY A 236 2.10 6.96 16.81
CA GLY A 236 1.71 7.49 18.11
C GLY A 236 2.56 6.93 19.24
N ASP A 237 1.92 6.37 20.27
CA ASP A 237 2.60 5.80 21.44
C ASP A 237 3.16 4.39 21.20
N LEU A 238 2.97 3.83 20.01
CA LEU A 238 3.49 2.50 19.69
C LEU A 238 4.97 2.56 19.36
N ALA A 239 5.77 1.72 20.02
CA ALA A 239 7.16 1.54 19.62
C ALA A 239 7.24 0.94 18.20
N PRO A 240 8.17 1.41 17.34
CA PRO A 240 8.28 0.94 15.96
C PRO A 240 8.38 -0.58 15.83
N ASP A 241 9.15 -1.23 16.70
CA ASP A 241 9.32 -2.68 16.69
C ASP A 241 8.03 -3.43 17.04
N SER A 242 7.25 -2.92 17.99
CA SER A 242 5.94 -3.50 18.34
C SER A 242 4.96 -3.36 17.17
N TYR A 243 4.92 -2.20 16.52
CA TYR A 243 4.06 -1.96 15.36
C TYR A 243 4.42 -2.90 14.21
N THR A 244 5.70 -2.94 13.81
CA THR A 244 6.14 -3.76 12.68
C THR A 244 6.03 -5.26 12.96
N SER A 245 6.31 -5.70 14.18
CA SER A 245 6.17 -7.12 14.55
C SER A 245 4.71 -7.56 14.64
N GLN A 246 3.85 -6.68 15.13
CA GLN A 246 2.44 -6.96 15.30
C GLN A 246 1.70 -6.99 13.97
N TYR A 247 2.00 -6.05 13.04
CA TYR A 247 1.23 -5.88 11.80
C TYR A 247 1.94 -6.40 10.57
N ASN A 248 3.24 -6.76 10.65
CA ASN A 248 4.06 -7.07 9.48
C ASN A 248 3.84 -6.04 8.37
N ARG A 249 3.76 -4.77 8.75
CA ARG A 249 3.43 -3.66 7.88
C ARG A 249 4.25 -2.45 8.27
N THR A 250 4.74 -1.70 7.30
CA THR A 250 5.49 -0.47 7.54
C THR A 250 5.33 0.51 6.39
N MET A 251 5.70 1.77 6.64
CA MET A 251 5.84 2.79 5.63
C MET A 251 7.30 2.91 5.24
N PHE A 252 7.62 2.62 3.98
CA PHE A 252 8.90 2.98 3.39
C PHE A 252 8.78 4.33 2.69
N VAL A 253 9.81 5.15 2.86
CA VAL A 253 10.04 6.34 2.07
C VAL A 253 11.28 6.07 1.21
N ALA A 254 11.10 6.06 -0.09
CA ALA A 254 12.16 5.76 -1.05
C ALA A 254 12.40 6.99 -1.94
N VAL A 255 13.63 7.48 -1.95
CA VAL A 255 14.01 8.78 -2.55
C VAL A 255 15.00 8.58 -3.68
N LYS A 256 14.84 9.41 -4.72
CA LYS A 256 15.80 9.60 -5.83
C LYS A 256 16.47 10.94 -5.74
N HIS A 257 17.78 10.98 -6.02
CA HIS A 257 18.61 12.18 -6.17
C HIS A 257 19.76 11.93 -7.13
#